data_b77ca6e940eb0a89493fd6dc1bc3ce40
#
_entry.id   b77ca6e940eb0a89493fd6dc1bc3ce40
#
_cell.length_a   1.000
_cell.length_b   1.000
_cell.length_c   1.000
_cell.angle_alpha   90.00
_cell.angle_beta   90.00
_cell.angle_gamma   90.00
#
_symmetry.space_group_name_H-M   'P 1'
#
loop_
_entity.id
_entity.type
_entity.pdbx_description
1 polymer ?
#
loop_
_entity_poly.entity_id
_entity_poly.type
_entity_poly.pdbx_seq_one_letter_code
_entity_poly.pdbx_strand_id
1 'polypeptide(L)'
;MGLRSFIHRLSAPKTSDFVPNASFKLVLVINHDLKMGKGKIAAQSGHASVSATVKMGASKPNLLDAWLTSGQKKVCLKTTLDELLELEKEAVKSGIQTVRINDAGKTQIPSGSLTVIAFGPAQDGELEQLTGHLKLL
;
A
#
# COMPACT_ATOMS: atom_id res chain seq x y z
N MET A 1 -21.73 7.26 6.46
CA MET A 1 -21.04 6.59 5.35
C MET A 1 -20.69 7.61 4.28
N GLY A 2 -19.46 7.70 3.81
CA GLY A 2 -19.07 8.66 2.78
C GLY A 2 -19.58 8.27 1.39
N LEU A 3 -19.69 9.28 0.50
CA LEU A 3 -20.10 9.08 -0.89
C LEU A 3 -19.27 8.01 -1.62
N ARG A 4 -17.95 7.98 -1.37
CA ARG A 4 -17.03 7.00 -1.96
C ARG A 4 -17.37 5.56 -1.57
N SER A 5 -17.69 5.32 -0.30
CA SER A 5 -18.14 4.01 0.17
C SER A 5 -19.44 3.58 -0.50
N PHE A 6 -20.34 4.53 -0.68
CA PHE A 6 -21.62 4.27 -1.35
C PHE A 6 -21.41 3.89 -2.83
N ILE A 7 -20.63 4.68 -3.56
CA ILE A 7 -20.35 4.41 -4.99
C ILE A 7 -19.61 3.07 -5.14
N HIS A 8 -18.63 2.81 -4.28
CA HIS A 8 -17.90 1.55 -4.32
C HIS A 8 -18.83 0.34 -4.08
N ARG A 9 -19.77 0.45 -3.12
CA ARG A 9 -20.74 -0.61 -2.86
C ARG A 9 -21.67 -0.90 -4.03
N LEU A 10 -21.94 0.10 -4.85
CA LEU A 10 -22.76 -0.09 -6.06
C LEU A 10 -22.01 -0.76 -7.19
N SER A 11 -20.68 -0.55 -7.25
CA SER A 11 -19.84 -1.02 -8.37
C SER A 11 -19.01 -2.26 -8.06
N ALA A 12 -18.78 -2.59 -6.79
CA ALA A 12 -17.96 -3.73 -6.39
C ALA A 12 -18.78 -5.03 -6.35
N PRO A 13 -18.17 -6.17 -6.73
CA PRO A 13 -18.81 -7.46 -6.55
C PRO A 13 -19.10 -7.71 -5.06
N LYS A 14 -20.33 -8.06 -4.75
CA LYS A 14 -20.70 -8.50 -3.41
C LYS A 14 -20.35 -9.96 -3.26
N THR A 15 -19.51 -10.28 -2.31
CA THR A 15 -19.15 -11.67 -2.05
C THR A 15 -19.31 -11.98 -0.56
N SER A 16 -19.43 -13.27 -0.27
CA SER A 16 -19.74 -13.79 1.06
C SER A 16 -18.57 -13.85 2.04
N ASP A 17 -17.36 -13.49 1.60
CA ASP A 17 -16.14 -13.70 2.40
C ASP A 17 -15.72 -12.46 3.21
N PHE A 18 -16.64 -11.56 3.45
CA PHE A 18 -16.40 -10.41 4.33
C PHE A 18 -16.22 -10.87 5.77
N VAL A 19 -15.08 -10.52 6.38
CA VAL A 19 -14.82 -10.77 7.80
C VAL A 19 -15.34 -9.58 8.59
N PRO A 20 -16.47 -9.72 9.33
CA PRO A 20 -16.99 -8.62 10.14
C PRO A 20 -15.97 -8.19 11.19
N ASN A 21 -15.83 -6.88 11.40
CA ASN A 21 -14.98 -6.27 12.43
C ASN A 21 -13.47 -6.38 12.20
N ALA A 22 -13.00 -6.91 11.08
CA ALA A 22 -11.58 -6.85 10.73
C ALA A 22 -11.20 -5.43 10.31
N SER A 23 -10.05 -4.95 10.78
CA SER A 23 -9.47 -3.67 10.37
C SER A 23 -8.40 -3.89 9.31
N PHE A 24 -8.45 -3.08 8.25
CA PHE A 24 -7.56 -3.18 7.09
C PHE A 24 -6.82 -1.86 6.88
N LYS A 25 -5.60 -1.95 6.41
CA LYS A 25 -4.81 -0.77 6.03
C LYS A 25 -3.95 -1.04 4.81
N LEU A 26 -3.48 0.02 4.20
CA LEU A 26 -2.42 0.02 3.20
C LEU A 26 -1.19 0.66 3.81
N VAL A 27 -0.04 0.00 3.74
CA VAL A 27 1.23 0.55 4.23
C VAL A 27 2.07 0.96 3.05
N LEU A 28 2.52 2.21 3.05
CA LEU A 28 3.41 2.79 2.05
C LEU A 28 4.78 2.98 2.70
N VAL A 29 5.79 2.23 2.23
CA VAL A 29 7.14 2.35 2.78
C VAL A 29 8.04 3.07 1.81
N ILE A 30 8.54 4.20 2.24
CA ILE A 30 9.37 5.11 1.45
C ILE A 30 10.85 4.71 1.57
N ASN A 31 11.54 4.63 0.43
CA ASN A 31 12.97 4.50 0.40
C ASN A 31 13.62 5.81 0.85
N HIS A 32 13.99 5.88 2.13
CA HIS A 32 14.53 7.09 2.74
C HIS A 32 15.95 7.41 2.28
N ASP A 33 16.68 6.45 1.75
CA ASP A 33 18.04 6.66 1.22
C ASP A 33 18.08 7.67 0.08
N LEU A 34 16.97 7.79 -0.66
CA LEU A 34 16.87 8.72 -1.79
C LEU A 34 16.71 10.18 -1.36
N LYS A 35 16.32 10.44 -0.11
CA LYS A 35 16.11 11.80 0.42
C LYS A 35 15.21 12.66 -0.48
N MET A 36 14.14 12.06 -0.98
CA MET A 36 13.20 12.75 -1.86
C MET A 36 12.49 13.91 -1.15
N GLY A 37 12.19 14.96 -1.88
CA GLY A 37 11.39 16.09 -1.41
C GLY A 37 9.91 15.68 -1.19
N LYS A 38 9.18 16.51 -0.44
CA LYS A 38 7.79 16.24 -0.06
C LYS A 38 6.87 16.00 -1.26
N GLY A 39 6.98 16.81 -2.31
CA GLY A 39 6.16 16.66 -3.51
C GLY A 39 6.41 15.33 -4.22
N LYS A 40 7.68 14.95 -4.33
CA LYS A 40 8.07 13.66 -4.93
C LYS A 40 7.53 12.48 -4.13
N ILE A 41 7.67 12.51 -2.81
CA ILE A 41 7.13 11.49 -1.91
C ILE A 41 5.61 11.39 -2.08
N ALA A 42 4.91 12.51 -2.09
CA ALA A 42 3.45 12.54 -2.24
C ALA A 42 3.01 11.91 -3.58
N ALA A 43 3.67 12.28 -4.68
CA ALA A 43 3.36 11.75 -6.01
C ALA A 43 3.62 10.24 -6.09
N GLN A 44 4.78 9.77 -5.60
CA GLN A 44 5.13 8.36 -5.61
C GLN A 44 4.23 7.53 -4.69
N SER A 45 3.85 8.06 -3.54
CA SER A 45 2.87 7.43 -2.65
C SER A 45 1.48 7.35 -3.29
N GLY A 46 1.08 8.37 -4.04
CA GLY A 46 -0.14 8.37 -4.84
C GLY A 46 -0.13 7.27 -5.89
N HIS A 47 0.97 7.13 -6.64
CA HIS A 47 1.14 6.05 -7.62
C HIS A 47 1.02 4.68 -6.97
N ALA A 48 1.69 4.50 -5.84
CA ALA A 48 1.65 3.23 -5.10
C ALA A 48 0.25 2.88 -4.62
N SER A 49 -0.49 3.87 -4.12
CA SER A 49 -1.86 3.69 -3.64
C SER A 49 -2.82 3.28 -4.76
N VAL A 50 -2.74 3.93 -5.90
CA VAL A 50 -3.58 3.61 -7.07
C VAL A 50 -3.24 2.23 -7.60
N SER A 51 -1.95 1.92 -7.77
CA SER A 51 -1.51 0.61 -8.28
C SER A 51 -1.91 -0.53 -7.35
N ALA A 52 -1.77 -0.35 -6.04
CA ALA A 52 -2.18 -1.34 -5.05
C ALA A 52 -3.69 -1.59 -5.09
N THR A 53 -4.48 -0.52 -5.24
CA THR A 53 -5.95 -0.60 -5.34
C THR A 53 -6.37 -1.38 -6.59
N VAL A 54 -5.82 -1.04 -7.75
CA VAL A 54 -6.14 -1.71 -9.03
C VAL A 54 -5.76 -3.19 -8.96
N LYS A 55 -4.56 -3.49 -8.48
CA LYS A 55 -4.07 -4.87 -8.37
C LYS A 55 -4.91 -5.71 -7.40
N MET A 56 -5.27 -5.15 -6.25
CA MET A 56 -6.11 -5.84 -5.27
C MET A 56 -7.51 -6.10 -5.82
N GLY A 57 -8.08 -5.15 -6.55
CA GLY A 57 -9.39 -5.32 -7.18
C GLY A 57 -9.44 -6.46 -8.19
N ALA A 58 -8.33 -6.73 -8.88
CA ALA A 58 -8.21 -7.84 -9.82
C ALA A 58 -8.03 -9.20 -9.13
N SER A 59 -7.38 -9.25 -7.98
CA SER A 59 -7.01 -10.50 -7.30
C SER A 59 -7.92 -10.87 -6.14
N LYS A 60 -8.25 -9.91 -5.28
CA LYS A 60 -9.03 -10.11 -4.05
C LYS A 60 -10.05 -8.97 -3.86
N PRO A 61 -11.11 -8.93 -4.68
CA PRO A 61 -12.07 -7.82 -4.65
C PRO A 61 -12.76 -7.63 -3.29
N ASN A 62 -12.92 -8.70 -2.52
CA ASN A 62 -13.54 -8.63 -1.20
C ASN A 62 -12.69 -7.89 -0.19
N LEU A 63 -11.39 -8.15 -0.20
CA LEU A 63 -10.44 -7.49 0.67
C LEU A 63 -10.36 -6.00 0.28
N LEU A 64 -10.37 -5.70 -1.01
CA LEU A 64 -10.44 -4.34 -1.49
C LEU A 64 -11.69 -3.63 -0.99
N ASP A 65 -12.85 -4.27 -1.11
CA ASP A 65 -14.13 -3.70 -0.64
C ASP A 65 -14.08 -3.43 0.87
N ALA A 66 -13.58 -4.36 1.66
CA ALA A 66 -13.44 -4.21 3.11
C ALA A 66 -12.58 -3.00 3.47
N TRP A 67 -11.45 -2.82 2.81
CA TRP A 67 -10.56 -1.68 3.04
C TRP A 67 -11.20 -0.36 2.60
N LEU A 68 -11.79 -0.31 1.40
CA LEU A 68 -12.43 0.90 0.88
C LEU A 68 -13.62 1.34 1.75
N THR A 69 -14.45 0.41 2.18
CA THR A 69 -15.64 0.72 2.98
C THR A 69 -15.32 1.04 4.43
N SER A 70 -14.17 0.61 4.95
CA SER A 70 -13.73 0.91 6.32
C SER A 70 -12.90 2.19 6.44
N GLY A 71 -12.79 2.99 5.39
CA GLY A 71 -12.17 4.31 5.43
C GLY A 71 -10.85 4.45 4.67
N GLN A 72 -10.41 3.43 3.97
CA GLN A 72 -9.17 3.47 3.16
C GLN A 72 -7.93 3.87 3.98
N LYS A 73 -7.79 3.35 5.17
CA LYS A 73 -6.68 3.70 6.07
C LYS A 73 -5.33 3.45 5.41
N LYS A 74 -4.45 4.44 5.48
CA LYS A 74 -3.08 4.39 4.96
C LYS A 74 -2.09 4.84 6.01
N VAL A 75 -0.91 4.24 6.01
CA VAL A 75 0.21 4.65 6.86
C VAL A 75 1.44 4.78 6.00
N CYS A 76 2.17 5.90 6.15
CA CYS A 76 3.43 6.12 5.46
C CYS A 76 4.58 5.93 6.44
N LEU A 77 5.46 5.00 6.12
CA LEU A 77 6.64 4.65 6.89
C LEU A 77 7.89 4.90 6.05
N LYS A 78 9.06 4.86 6.69
CA LYS A 78 10.34 5.03 6.01
C LYS A 78 11.33 3.97 6.47
N THR A 79 12.22 3.58 5.55
CA THR A 79 13.33 2.71 5.86
C THR A 79 14.43 2.82 4.79
N THR A 80 15.52 2.08 4.98
CA THR A 80 16.60 1.98 3.99
C THR A 80 16.19 1.09 2.82
N LEU A 81 16.88 1.22 1.68
CA LEU A 81 16.65 0.36 0.53
C LEU A 81 16.83 -1.13 0.88
N ASP A 82 17.89 -1.46 1.60
CA ASP A 82 18.19 -2.86 1.95
C ASP A 82 17.07 -3.48 2.77
N GLU A 83 16.60 -2.79 3.79
CA GLU A 83 15.49 -3.28 4.61
C GLU A 83 14.19 -3.35 3.79
N LEU A 84 13.93 -2.38 2.92
CA LEU A 84 12.75 -2.37 2.07
C LEU A 84 12.67 -3.61 1.18
N LEU A 85 13.81 -4.02 0.61
CA LEU A 85 13.90 -5.24 -0.21
C LEU A 85 13.68 -6.52 0.62
N GLU A 86 14.17 -6.57 1.85
CA GLU A 86 13.93 -7.70 2.74
C GLU A 86 12.44 -7.79 3.15
N LEU A 87 11.82 -6.65 3.46
CA LEU A 87 10.38 -6.60 3.77
C LEU A 87 9.52 -7.10 2.60
N GLU A 88 9.92 -6.76 1.38
CA GLU A 88 9.22 -7.26 0.19
C GLU A 88 9.26 -8.78 0.11
N LYS A 89 10.43 -9.39 0.33
CA LYS A 89 10.57 -10.86 0.34
C LYS A 89 9.69 -11.51 1.41
N GLU A 90 9.69 -10.93 2.61
CA GLU A 90 8.86 -11.42 3.72
C GLU A 90 7.37 -11.31 3.41
N ALA A 91 6.95 -10.20 2.84
CA ALA A 91 5.56 -9.97 2.45
C ALA A 91 5.08 -11.00 1.42
N VAL A 92 5.89 -11.27 0.40
CA VAL A 92 5.59 -12.29 -0.62
C VAL A 92 5.42 -13.68 0.02
N LYS A 93 6.32 -14.06 0.93
CA LYS A 93 6.22 -15.33 1.67
C LYS A 93 4.95 -15.42 2.51
N SER A 94 4.50 -14.31 3.06
CA SER A 94 3.30 -14.24 3.90
C SER A 94 2.00 -14.05 3.10
N GLY A 95 2.07 -13.99 1.78
CA GLY A 95 0.90 -13.78 0.93
C GLY A 95 0.35 -12.36 0.95
N ILE A 96 1.12 -11.37 1.41
CA ILE A 96 0.74 -9.96 1.40
C ILE A 96 1.10 -9.37 0.05
N GLN A 97 0.14 -8.69 -0.57
CA GLN A 97 0.36 -8.02 -1.85
C GLN A 97 1.44 -6.94 -1.72
N THR A 98 2.37 -6.89 -2.67
CA THR A 98 3.37 -5.83 -2.79
C THR A 98 3.28 -5.15 -4.15
N VAL A 99 3.52 -3.84 -4.17
CA VAL A 99 3.60 -3.06 -5.41
C VAL A 99 4.82 -2.15 -5.33
N ARG A 100 5.75 -2.30 -6.27
CA ARG A 100 6.91 -1.42 -6.41
C ARG A 100 6.59 -0.22 -7.25
N ILE A 101 7.09 0.94 -6.85
CA ILE A 101 7.10 2.15 -7.67
C ILE A 101 8.54 2.56 -7.91
N ASN A 102 8.91 2.61 -9.18
CA ASN A 102 10.22 3.05 -9.61
C ASN A 102 10.12 4.43 -10.27
N ASP A 103 11.17 5.23 -10.16
CA ASP A 103 11.19 6.56 -10.76
C ASP A 103 11.20 6.47 -12.29
N ALA A 104 10.41 7.31 -12.95
CA ALA A 104 10.31 7.34 -14.41
C ALA A 104 11.50 8.03 -15.12
N GLY A 105 12.47 8.55 -14.36
CA GLY A 105 13.68 9.14 -14.92
C GLY A 105 13.59 10.63 -15.29
N LYS A 106 12.52 11.31 -14.89
CA LYS A 106 12.31 12.75 -15.16
C LYS A 106 12.47 13.62 -13.92
N THR A 107 13.30 13.17 -12.96
CA THR A 107 13.43 13.83 -11.67
C THR A 107 14.89 13.94 -11.24
N GLN A 108 15.12 14.50 -10.05
CA GLN A 108 16.47 14.70 -9.46
C GLN A 108 17.16 13.41 -9.02
N ILE A 109 16.42 12.29 -8.93
CA ILE A 109 17.00 10.98 -8.55
C ILE A 109 17.28 10.14 -9.79
N PRO A 110 18.21 9.15 -9.69
CA PRO A 110 18.52 8.28 -10.84
C PRO A 110 17.29 7.56 -11.38
N SER A 111 17.18 7.48 -12.72
CA SER A 111 16.11 6.76 -13.40
C SER A 111 16.03 5.30 -12.94
N GLY A 112 14.82 4.82 -12.69
CA GLY A 112 14.58 3.45 -12.26
C GLY A 112 14.79 3.21 -10.77
N SER A 113 15.16 4.23 -9.98
CA SER A 113 15.28 4.09 -8.53
C SER A 113 13.98 3.63 -7.89
N LEU A 114 14.06 2.63 -7.01
CA LEU A 114 12.90 2.19 -6.22
C LEU A 114 12.57 3.26 -5.18
N THR A 115 11.38 3.86 -5.29
CA THR A 115 10.97 4.99 -4.45
C THR A 115 10.08 4.58 -3.30
N VAL A 116 9.08 3.76 -3.57
CA VAL A 116 8.06 3.31 -2.61
C VAL A 116 7.70 1.86 -2.90
N ILE A 117 7.45 1.10 -1.85
CA ILE A 117 6.72 -0.16 -1.97
C ILE A 117 5.42 -0.02 -1.15
N ALA A 118 4.30 -0.35 -1.77
CA ALA A 118 3.02 -0.50 -1.09
C ALA A 118 2.86 -1.95 -0.63
N PHE A 119 2.45 -2.13 0.62
CA PHE A 119 2.14 -3.44 1.21
C PHE A 119 0.65 -3.48 1.55
N GLY A 120 -0.08 -4.39 0.96
CA GLY A 120 -1.52 -4.53 1.14
C GLY A 120 -2.35 -3.95 -0.01
N PRO A 121 -3.63 -3.56 0.26
CA PRO A 121 -4.28 -3.60 1.57
C PRO A 121 -4.31 -4.99 2.22
N ALA A 122 -4.23 -5.06 3.54
CA ALA A 122 -4.30 -6.29 4.30
C ALA A 122 -4.80 -6.00 5.73
N GLN A 123 -5.02 -7.04 6.51
CA GLN A 123 -5.41 -6.88 7.91
C GLN A 123 -4.32 -6.17 8.69
N ASP A 124 -4.71 -5.30 9.62
CA ASP A 124 -3.79 -4.51 10.43
C ASP A 124 -2.74 -5.38 11.13
N GLY A 125 -3.14 -6.51 11.71
CA GLY A 125 -2.23 -7.42 12.42
C GLY A 125 -1.15 -8.01 11.54
N GLU A 126 -1.47 -8.40 10.31
CA GLU A 126 -0.50 -8.92 9.36
C GLU A 126 0.54 -7.87 8.99
N LEU A 127 0.09 -6.66 8.71
CA LEU A 127 0.99 -5.56 8.36
C LEU A 127 1.80 -5.06 9.55
N GLU A 128 1.25 -5.13 10.76
CA GLU A 128 1.96 -4.77 11.98
C GLU A 128 3.14 -5.72 12.25
N GLN A 129 2.96 -7.01 12.03
CA GLN A 129 4.06 -7.98 12.14
C GLN A 129 5.18 -7.68 11.16
N LEU A 130 4.83 -7.24 9.94
CA LEU A 130 5.80 -6.98 8.89
C LEU A 130 6.49 -5.63 9.06
N THR A 131 5.75 -4.58 9.39
CA THR A 131 6.22 -3.18 9.30
C THR A 131 6.13 -2.39 10.61
N GLY A 132 5.64 -3.01 11.69
CA GLY A 132 5.37 -2.30 12.94
C GLY A 132 6.61 -1.69 13.63
N HIS A 133 7.79 -2.17 13.31
CA HIS A 133 9.06 -1.66 13.84
C HIS A 133 9.60 -0.44 13.08
N LEU A 134 9.02 -0.11 11.93
CA LEU A 134 9.47 1.01 11.11
C LEU A 134 8.99 2.35 11.67
N LYS A 135 9.75 3.39 11.40
CA LYS A 135 9.43 4.76 11.82
C LYS A 135 8.43 5.39 10.85
N LEU A 136 7.57 6.23 11.38
CA LEU A 136 6.73 7.10 10.57
C LEU A 136 7.58 8.03 9.71
N LEU A 137 7.07 8.29 8.52
CA LEU A 137 7.70 9.24 7.59
C LEU A 137 7.71 10.65 8.17
#